data_bccee0b35031266983df11b9bca265f1
#
_entry.id   bccee0b35031266983df11b9bca265f1
#
_cell.length_a   1.000
_cell.length_b   1.000
_cell.length_c   1.000
_cell.angle_alpha   90.00
_cell.angle_beta   90.00
_cell.angle_gamma   90.00
#
_symmetry.space_group_name_H-M   'P 1'
#
loop_
_entity.id
_entity.type
_entity.pdbx_description
1 polymer ?
#
loop_
_entity_poly.entity_id
_entity_poly.type
_entity_poly.pdbx_seq_one_letter_code
_entity_poly.pdbx_strand_id
1 'polypeptide(L)'
;MALPLLGLAGALGIGLSLGLLGSGGSILTVPVLAYLFGQDEKQAIAGSLLVVALVALTGAIAQVRRQRVDWTAVGWFGLPGVASASLGTFAGTLVGDGTQMLVFAGTMLAASVLLLRDAGPPAGPAPSASPGPDSTAPRPPATLARLVAGGTAVGMLTGFVGVGGGFLIVPALVLILRMPIASAVGTSLVIITLNAASGFAANLPRVLAGTLTLDPLVLGVVTALGMVGSLAGGRLGARLAPRHLRRGFGLLLLPLAAVVLWNNLPRAG
;
A
#
# COMPACT_ATOMS: atom_id res chain seq x y z
N MET A 1 29.17 3.41 -0.49
CA MET A 1 28.34 2.49 -1.30
C MET A 1 27.73 3.25 -2.47
N ALA A 2 28.02 2.84 -3.72
CA ALA A 2 27.34 3.45 -4.86
C ALA A 2 25.88 2.99 -4.87
N LEU A 3 24.92 3.94 -4.78
CA LEU A 3 23.51 3.60 -4.88
C LEU A 3 23.22 3.10 -6.31
N PRO A 4 22.60 1.93 -6.49
CA PRO A 4 22.37 1.38 -7.82
C PRO A 4 21.35 2.26 -8.58
N LEU A 5 21.68 2.66 -9.80
CA LEU A 5 20.80 3.47 -10.65
C LEU A 5 19.40 2.86 -10.81
N LEU A 6 19.31 1.54 -10.91
CA LEU A 6 18.03 0.81 -10.94
C LEU A 6 17.24 0.97 -9.64
N GLY A 7 17.93 1.03 -8.49
CA GLY A 7 17.29 1.28 -7.19
C GLY A 7 16.69 2.67 -7.10
N LEU A 8 17.39 3.70 -7.61
CA LEU A 8 16.88 5.08 -7.67
C LEU A 8 15.67 5.19 -8.59
N ALA A 9 15.72 4.55 -9.77
CA ALA A 9 14.57 4.48 -10.67
C ALA A 9 13.38 3.74 -10.01
N GLY A 10 13.66 2.65 -9.28
CA GLY A 10 12.68 1.92 -8.49
C GLY A 10 12.02 2.80 -7.42
N ALA A 11 12.81 3.59 -6.69
CA ALA A 11 12.32 4.52 -5.67
C ALA A 11 11.37 5.60 -6.25
N LEU A 12 11.72 6.18 -7.40
CA LEU A 12 10.82 7.07 -8.14
C LEU A 12 9.55 6.35 -8.60
N GLY A 13 9.70 5.12 -9.09
CA GLY A 13 8.57 4.26 -9.52
C GLY A 13 7.60 3.96 -8.38
N ILE A 14 8.10 3.68 -7.16
CA ILE A 14 7.29 3.52 -5.94
C ILE A 14 6.42 4.75 -5.72
N GLY A 15 7.04 5.93 -5.69
CA GLY A 15 6.34 7.19 -5.46
C GLY A 15 5.32 7.49 -6.56
N LEU A 16 5.73 7.38 -7.84
CA LEU A 16 4.84 7.58 -8.98
C LEU A 16 3.61 6.66 -8.90
N SER A 17 3.79 5.36 -8.66
CA SER A 17 2.69 4.41 -8.54
C SER A 17 1.78 4.75 -7.36
N LEU A 18 2.36 5.17 -6.23
CA LEU A 18 1.61 5.53 -5.03
C LEU A 18 0.79 6.80 -5.25
N GLY A 19 1.37 7.81 -5.91
CA GLY A 19 0.69 9.04 -6.26
C GLY A 19 -0.39 8.87 -7.34
N LEU A 20 -0.14 8.02 -8.34
CA LEU A 20 -1.06 7.75 -9.44
C LEU A 20 -2.29 6.95 -9.00
N LEU A 21 -2.05 5.85 -8.28
CA LEU A 21 -3.05 4.84 -7.94
C LEU A 21 -3.56 4.95 -6.50
N GLY A 22 -2.89 5.76 -5.67
CA GLY A 22 -3.19 5.86 -4.24
C GLY A 22 -2.84 4.61 -3.44
N SER A 23 -2.32 3.57 -4.07
CA SER A 23 -2.13 2.27 -3.40
C SER A 23 -1.01 1.42 -3.98
N GLY A 24 -0.69 1.61 -5.25
CA GLY A 24 0.12 0.65 -5.99
C GLY A 24 1.60 0.65 -5.64
N GLY A 25 2.16 1.76 -5.18
CA GLY A 25 3.59 1.87 -4.93
C GLY A 25 4.07 1.11 -3.69
N SER A 26 3.21 0.91 -2.70
CA SER A 26 3.58 0.21 -1.46
C SER A 26 4.04 -1.23 -1.71
N ILE A 27 3.45 -1.92 -2.68
CA ILE A 27 3.80 -3.30 -3.02
C ILE A 27 5.19 -3.42 -3.67
N LEU A 28 5.68 -2.35 -4.32
CA LEU A 28 6.98 -2.32 -4.95
C LEU A 28 8.11 -2.06 -3.95
N THR A 29 7.78 -1.50 -2.78
CA THR A 29 8.80 -1.01 -1.84
C THR A 29 9.63 -2.15 -1.27
N VAL A 30 9.01 -3.27 -0.86
CA VAL A 30 9.73 -4.44 -0.33
C VAL A 30 10.68 -5.04 -1.38
N PRO A 31 10.23 -5.39 -2.62
CA PRO A 31 11.14 -5.89 -3.65
C PRO A 31 12.27 -4.93 -4.01
N VAL A 32 12.00 -3.63 -4.04
CA VAL A 32 13.03 -2.63 -4.34
C VAL A 32 14.08 -2.61 -3.24
N LEU A 33 13.69 -2.59 -1.97
CA LEU A 33 14.62 -2.60 -0.84
C LEU A 33 15.40 -3.93 -0.76
N ALA A 34 14.73 -5.07 -0.94
CA ALA A 34 15.38 -6.38 -0.84
C ALA A 34 16.29 -6.67 -2.04
N TYR A 35 15.78 -6.50 -3.27
CA TYR A 35 16.51 -6.98 -4.46
C TYR A 35 17.38 -5.92 -5.14
N LEU A 36 17.01 -4.63 -5.05
CA LEU A 36 17.79 -3.56 -5.69
C LEU A 36 18.75 -2.87 -4.72
N PHE A 37 18.43 -2.83 -3.43
CA PHE A 37 19.31 -2.29 -2.39
C PHE A 37 19.99 -3.35 -1.53
N GLY A 38 19.67 -4.65 -1.75
CA GLY A 38 20.32 -5.79 -1.08
C GLY A 38 20.06 -5.84 0.43
N GLN A 39 18.93 -5.32 0.90
CA GLN A 39 18.54 -5.42 2.30
C GLN A 39 18.00 -6.82 2.63
N ASP A 40 18.27 -7.30 3.84
CA ASP A 40 17.66 -8.53 4.34
C ASP A 40 16.13 -8.40 4.36
N GLU A 41 15.43 -9.52 4.22
CA GLU A 41 13.98 -9.54 4.08
C GLU A 41 13.26 -8.78 5.21
N LYS A 42 13.67 -9.01 6.48
CA LYS A 42 13.07 -8.32 7.64
C LYS A 42 13.40 -6.83 7.69
N GLN A 43 14.61 -6.46 7.26
CA GLN A 43 15.00 -5.05 7.13
C GLN A 43 14.19 -4.37 6.03
N ALA A 44 14.04 -5.03 4.86
CA ALA A 44 13.25 -4.52 3.74
C ALA A 44 11.78 -4.36 4.11
N ILE A 45 11.19 -5.32 4.84
CA ILE A 45 9.80 -5.26 5.33
C ILE A 45 9.62 -4.09 6.30
N ALA A 46 10.44 -3.97 7.34
CA ALA A 46 10.32 -2.88 8.31
C ALA A 46 10.66 -1.52 7.69
N GLY A 47 11.70 -1.45 6.86
CA GLY A 47 12.08 -0.24 6.12
C GLY A 47 10.98 0.21 5.16
N SER A 48 10.30 -0.74 4.48
CA SER A 48 9.20 -0.43 3.58
C SER A 48 8.03 0.24 4.29
N LEU A 49 7.70 -0.18 5.50
CA LEU A 49 6.63 0.45 6.29
C LEU A 49 6.93 1.93 6.57
N LEU A 50 8.19 2.25 6.92
CA LEU A 50 8.60 3.65 7.13
C LEU A 50 8.53 4.46 5.83
N VAL A 51 9.13 3.96 4.75
CA VAL A 51 9.13 4.63 3.44
C VAL A 51 7.69 4.87 2.97
N VAL A 52 6.85 3.84 3.01
CA VAL A 52 5.45 3.94 2.57
C VAL A 52 4.66 4.92 3.43
N ALA A 53 4.85 4.91 4.76
CA ALA A 53 4.18 5.88 5.64
C ALA A 53 4.50 7.32 5.25
N LEU A 54 5.77 7.66 5.03
CA LEU A 54 6.22 9.01 4.71
C LEU A 54 5.82 9.43 3.28
N VAL A 55 5.96 8.53 2.30
CA VAL A 55 5.59 8.80 0.91
C VAL A 55 4.06 8.94 0.77
N ALA A 56 3.29 8.05 1.43
CA ALA A 56 1.83 8.13 1.43
C ALA A 56 1.33 9.38 2.16
N LEU A 57 1.96 9.79 3.26
CA LEU A 57 1.65 11.03 3.98
C LEU A 57 1.75 12.25 3.05
N THR A 58 2.80 12.31 2.22
CA THR A 58 2.98 13.40 1.25
C THR A 58 1.82 13.44 0.24
N GLY A 59 1.42 12.28 -0.28
CA GLY A 59 0.25 12.16 -1.15
C GLY A 59 -1.07 12.47 -0.43
N ALA A 60 -1.23 11.99 0.81
CA ALA A 60 -2.40 12.25 1.64
C ALA A 60 -2.63 13.74 1.89
N ILE A 61 -1.59 14.47 2.27
CA ILE A 61 -1.66 15.93 2.47
C ILE A 61 -2.16 16.63 1.20
N ALA A 62 -1.68 16.22 0.03
CA ALA A 62 -2.13 16.79 -1.23
C ALA A 62 -3.61 16.48 -1.53
N GLN A 63 -4.11 15.29 -1.16
CA GLN A 63 -5.51 14.89 -1.38
C GLN A 63 -6.45 15.50 -0.33
N VAL A 64 -6.01 15.64 0.92
CA VAL A 64 -6.76 16.37 1.97
C VAL A 64 -7.00 17.82 1.55
N ARG A 65 -5.97 18.50 1.04
CA ARG A 65 -6.10 19.88 0.52
C ARG A 65 -7.08 19.98 -0.66
N ARG A 66 -7.28 18.89 -1.41
CA ARG A 66 -8.24 18.80 -2.52
C ARG A 66 -9.64 18.34 -2.08
N GLN A 67 -9.89 18.16 -0.80
CA GLN A 67 -11.13 17.66 -0.22
C GLN A 67 -11.60 16.32 -0.83
N ARG A 68 -10.67 15.42 -1.10
CA ARG A 68 -10.95 14.10 -1.72
C ARG A 68 -10.84 12.94 -0.72
N VAL A 69 -10.98 13.22 0.58
CA VAL A 69 -10.86 12.23 1.65
C VAL A 69 -12.20 12.04 2.33
N ASP A 70 -12.66 10.80 2.39
CA ASP A 70 -13.82 10.41 3.18
C ASP A 70 -13.38 10.02 4.61
N TRP A 71 -13.53 10.93 5.53
CA TRP A 71 -13.12 10.76 6.93
C TRP A 71 -13.92 9.67 7.66
N THR A 72 -15.17 9.42 7.25
CA THR A 72 -15.99 8.33 7.79
C THR A 72 -15.40 6.97 7.41
N ALA A 73 -14.96 6.83 6.15
CA ALA A 73 -14.28 5.61 5.72
C ALA A 73 -12.89 5.47 6.39
N VAL A 74 -12.17 6.56 6.62
CA VAL A 74 -10.92 6.53 7.40
C VAL A 74 -11.20 5.99 8.81
N GLY A 75 -12.27 6.45 9.47
CA GLY A 75 -12.62 5.96 10.82
C GLY A 75 -13.00 4.49 10.84
N TRP A 76 -14.02 4.09 10.08
CA TRP A 76 -14.60 2.74 10.16
C TRP A 76 -13.78 1.64 9.46
N PHE A 77 -12.96 1.97 8.49
CA PHE A 77 -12.06 1.04 7.81
C PHE A 77 -10.62 1.20 8.32
N GLY A 78 -10.16 2.45 8.47
CA GLY A 78 -8.78 2.75 8.80
C GLY A 78 -8.42 2.38 10.25
N LEU A 79 -9.23 2.76 11.26
CA LEU A 79 -8.90 2.48 12.66
C LEU A 79 -8.78 0.98 12.98
N PRO A 80 -9.73 0.11 12.58
CA PRO A 80 -9.55 -1.33 12.72
C PRO A 80 -8.34 -1.85 11.95
N GLY A 81 -8.04 -1.27 10.77
CA GLY A 81 -6.86 -1.58 9.98
C GLY A 81 -5.56 -1.24 10.71
N VAL A 82 -5.50 -0.06 11.34
CA VAL A 82 -4.34 0.37 12.14
C VAL A 82 -4.06 -0.60 13.30
N ALA A 83 -5.09 -0.95 14.07
CA ALA A 83 -4.95 -1.89 15.19
C ALA A 83 -4.51 -3.27 14.72
N SER A 84 -5.11 -3.78 13.63
CA SER A 84 -4.77 -5.09 13.09
C SER A 84 -3.43 -5.11 12.35
N ALA A 85 -2.96 -3.99 11.79
CA ALA A 85 -1.64 -3.89 11.17
C ALA A 85 -0.52 -4.16 12.18
N SER A 86 -0.62 -3.64 13.40
CA SER A 86 0.33 -3.93 14.48
C SER A 86 0.34 -5.42 14.84
N LEU A 87 -0.84 -6.04 14.94
CA LEU A 87 -0.97 -7.49 15.17
C LEU A 87 -0.38 -8.30 14.03
N GLY A 88 -0.65 -7.89 12.78
CA GLY A 88 -0.05 -8.50 11.59
C GLY A 88 1.46 -8.43 11.59
N THR A 89 2.04 -7.27 11.91
CA THR A 89 3.48 -7.08 12.02
C THR A 89 4.08 -7.99 13.09
N PHE A 90 3.43 -8.07 14.26
CA PHE A 90 3.86 -8.98 15.32
C PHE A 90 3.78 -10.45 14.85
N ALA A 91 2.69 -10.87 14.22
CA ALA A 91 2.58 -12.22 13.66
C ALA A 91 3.67 -12.52 12.62
N GLY A 92 4.04 -11.53 11.79
CA GLY A 92 5.17 -11.63 10.86
C GLY A 92 6.52 -11.87 11.54
N THR A 93 6.71 -11.46 12.79
CA THR A 93 7.96 -11.73 13.53
C THR A 93 8.07 -13.18 14.02
N LEU A 94 6.94 -13.88 14.13
CA LEU A 94 6.86 -15.28 14.60
C LEU A 94 7.08 -16.29 13.46
N VAL A 95 7.05 -15.83 12.22
CA VAL A 95 7.13 -16.68 11.02
C VAL A 95 8.49 -16.51 10.36
N GLY A 96 8.99 -17.57 9.71
CA GLY A 96 10.22 -17.54 8.95
C GLY A 96 10.12 -16.61 7.72
N ASP A 97 11.26 -16.03 7.35
CA ASP A 97 11.34 -15.00 6.30
C ASP A 97 10.79 -15.50 4.94
N GLY A 98 11.13 -16.71 4.53
CA GLY A 98 10.62 -17.31 3.29
C GLY A 98 9.10 -17.47 3.27
N THR A 99 8.47 -17.85 4.39
CA THR A 99 7.00 -17.95 4.48
C THR A 99 6.33 -16.58 4.34
N GLN A 100 6.91 -15.55 4.94
CA GLN A 100 6.41 -14.18 4.85
C GLN A 100 6.47 -13.68 3.39
N MET A 101 7.57 -13.97 2.68
CA MET A 101 7.73 -13.63 1.26
C MET A 101 6.80 -14.44 0.33
N LEU A 102 6.52 -15.70 0.65
CA LEU A 102 5.54 -16.49 -0.10
C LEU A 102 4.12 -15.94 0.04
N VAL A 103 3.71 -15.57 1.26
CA VAL A 103 2.42 -14.90 1.50
C VAL A 103 2.38 -13.56 0.74
N PHE A 104 3.48 -12.81 0.73
CA PHE A 104 3.60 -11.59 -0.05
C PHE A 104 3.40 -11.84 -1.55
N ALA A 105 4.10 -12.81 -2.12
CA ALA A 105 3.94 -13.16 -3.53
C ALA A 105 2.51 -13.61 -3.88
N GLY A 106 1.87 -14.41 -3.00
CA GLY A 106 0.47 -14.79 -3.15
C GLY A 106 -0.48 -13.60 -3.15
N THR A 107 -0.25 -12.62 -2.28
CA THR A 107 -1.04 -11.38 -2.26
C THR A 107 -0.80 -10.51 -3.50
N MET A 108 0.43 -10.46 -4.03
CA MET A 108 0.73 -9.79 -5.30
C MET A 108 -0.02 -10.43 -6.47
N LEU A 109 -0.04 -11.76 -6.57
CA LEU A 109 -0.79 -12.48 -7.61
C LEU A 109 -2.29 -12.21 -7.50
N ALA A 110 -2.85 -12.31 -6.29
CA ALA A 110 -4.27 -12.02 -6.07
C ALA A 110 -4.61 -10.59 -6.47
N ALA A 111 -3.79 -9.61 -6.09
CA ALA A 111 -3.97 -8.21 -6.47
C ALA A 111 -3.88 -8.01 -7.99
N SER A 112 -2.91 -8.64 -8.66
CA SER A 112 -2.76 -8.58 -10.11
C SER A 112 -4.03 -9.11 -10.81
N VAL A 113 -4.50 -10.30 -10.41
CA VAL A 113 -5.71 -10.90 -10.97
C VAL A 113 -6.94 -10.01 -10.76
N LEU A 114 -7.12 -9.45 -9.55
CA LEU A 114 -8.21 -8.52 -9.27
C LEU A 114 -8.16 -7.28 -10.17
N LEU A 115 -6.98 -6.66 -10.27
CA LEU A 115 -6.78 -5.45 -11.07
C LEU A 115 -7.00 -5.68 -12.58
N LEU A 116 -6.64 -6.88 -13.07
CA LEU A 116 -6.81 -7.25 -14.48
C LEU A 116 -8.26 -7.67 -14.80
N ARG A 117 -8.92 -8.38 -13.88
CA ARG A 117 -10.33 -8.80 -14.03
C ARG A 117 -11.31 -7.63 -13.95
N ASP A 118 -11.05 -6.67 -13.06
CA ASP A 118 -11.90 -5.49 -12.83
C ASP A 118 -11.68 -4.36 -13.88
N ALA A 119 -11.05 -4.69 -15.01
CA ALA A 119 -10.89 -3.79 -16.15
C ALA A 119 -12.18 -3.65 -16.98
N GLY A 120 -13.32 -4.12 -16.47
CA GLY A 120 -14.65 -3.91 -17.03
C GLY A 120 -15.01 -2.41 -17.07
N PRO A 121 -15.98 -2.01 -17.93
CA PRO A 121 -16.46 -0.64 -17.96
C PRO A 121 -16.95 -0.24 -16.56
N PRO A 122 -16.78 1.03 -16.16
CA PRO A 122 -17.31 1.49 -14.88
C PRO A 122 -18.80 1.13 -14.86
N ALA A 123 -19.19 0.34 -13.85
CA ALA A 123 -20.60 0.05 -13.61
C ALA A 123 -21.35 1.40 -13.59
N GLY A 124 -22.27 1.57 -14.52
CA GLY A 124 -23.12 2.69 -14.88
C GLY A 124 -22.93 4.06 -14.23
N PRO A 125 -23.63 5.09 -14.70
CA PRO A 125 -23.50 6.42 -14.12
C PRO A 125 -23.64 6.30 -12.62
N ALA A 126 -22.57 6.69 -11.89
CA ALA A 126 -22.59 6.75 -10.45
C ALA A 126 -23.91 7.44 -10.07
N PRO A 127 -24.72 6.88 -9.16
CA PRO A 127 -25.81 7.66 -8.61
C PRO A 127 -25.21 9.00 -8.20
N SER A 128 -25.84 10.08 -8.63
CA SER A 128 -25.38 11.46 -8.44
C SER A 128 -25.39 11.91 -6.96
N ALA A 129 -25.16 11.00 -6.07
CA ALA A 129 -24.84 11.21 -4.69
C ALA A 129 -23.32 10.99 -4.53
N SER A 130 -22.51 11.94 -5.00
CA SER A 130 -21.31 12.27 -4.26
C SER A 130 -21.81 12.69 -2.88
N PRO A 131 -21.62 11.91 -1.82
CA PRO A 131 -21.69 12.51 -0.51
C PRO A 131 -20.59 13.57 -0.54
N GLY A 132 -20.96 14.84 -0.53
CA GLY A 132 -20.02 15.91 -0.22
C GLY A 132 -19.32 15.57 1.09
N PRO A 133 -18.24 16.28 1.47
CA PRO A 133 -17.53 16.06 2.73
C PRO A 133 -18.46 16.08 3.96
N ASP A 134 -19.69 16.51 3.80
CA ASP A 134 -20.71 16.67 4.84
C ASP A 134 -21.86 15.63 4.80
N SER A 135 -21.75 14.52 4.06
CA SER A 135 -22.80 13.49 4.15
C SER A 135 -22.69 12.72 5.47
N THR A 136 -23.20 13.34 6.51
CA THR A 136 -23.46 12.75 7.85
C THR A 136 -24.62 11.74 7.83
N ALA A 137 -25.12 11.33 6.65
CA ALA A 137 -26.15 10.33 6.55
C ALA A 137 -25.68 9.00 7.15
N PRO A 138 -26.39 8.42 8.14
CA PRO A 138 -26.00 7.18 8.79
C PRO A 138 -25.92 6.05 7.75
N ARG A 139 -24.75 5.44 7.61
CA ARG A 139 -24.59 4.25 6.74
C ARG A 139 -25.27 3.05 7.37
N PRO A 140 -25.89 2.15 6.58
CA PRO A 140 -26.50 0.94 7.10
C PRO A 140 -25.50 0.11 7.95
N PRO A 141 -25.92 -0.48 9.08
CA PRO A 141 -25.03 -1.23 9.98
C PRO A 141 -24.31 -2.39 9.28
N ALA A 142 -24.93 -3.03 8.30
CA ALA A 142 -24.30 -4.06 7.49
C ALA A 142 -23.10 -3.53 6.67
N THR A 143 -23.14 -2.27 6.25
CA THR A 143 -22.03 -1.61 5.56
C THR A 143 -20.91 -1.32 6.54
N LEU A 144 -21.20 -0.88 7.75
CA LEU A 144 -20.22 -0.63 8.81
C LEU A 144 -19.49 -1.92 9.21
N ALA A 145 -20.22 -3.02 9.40
CA ALA A 145 -19.62 -4.32 9.71
C ALA A 145 -18.65 -4.79 8.60
N ARG A 146 -19.01 -4.60 7.32
CA ARG A 146 -18.13 -4.91 6.18
C ARG A 146 -16.90 -4.02 6.15
N LEU A 147 -17.03 -2.73 6.52
CA LEU A 147 -15.90 -1.81 6.62
C LEU A 147 -14.92 -2.23 7.70
N VAL A 148 -15.41 -2.53 8.89
CA VAL A 148 -14.59 -3.00 10.02
C VAL A 148 -13.90 -4.31 9.65
N ALA A 149 -14.63 -5.31 9.16
CA ALA A 149 -14.07 -6.59 8.75
C ALA A 149 -13.03 -6.45 7.63
N GLY A 150 -13.33 -5.64 6.60
CA GLY A 150 -12.41 -5.34 5.51
C GLY A 150 -11.16 -4.61 5.98
N GLY A 151 -11.32 -3.59 6.83
CA GLY A 151 -10.21 -2.86 7.43
C GLY A 151 -9.31 -3.75 8.27
N THR A 152 -9.90 -4.58 9.13
CA THR A 152 -9.16 -5.55 9.98
C THR A 152 -8.39 -6.56 9.11
N ALA A 153 -9.04 -7.18 8.13
CA ALA A 153 -8.41 -8.17 7.26
C ALA A 153 -7.25 -7.56 6.44
N VAL A 154 -7.51 -6.40 5.83
CA VAL A 154 -6.50 -5.69 5.05
C VAL A 154 -5.36 -5.22 5.94
N GLY A 155 -5.65 -4.61 7.09
CA GLY A 155 -4.64 -4.14 8.03
C GLY A 155 -3.75 -5.27 8.52
N MET A 156 -4.32 -6.40 8.95
CA MET A 156 -3.57 -7.56 9.42
C MET A 156 -2.66 -8.12 8.34
N LEU A 157 -3.19 -8.32 7.12
CA LEU A 157 -2.41 -8.82 6.00
C LEU A 157 -1.25 -7.89 5.62
N THR A 158 -1.49 -6.59 5.66
CA THR A 158 -0.50 -5.59 5.29
C THR A 158 0.59 -5.39 6.34
N GLY A 159 0.23 -5.45 7.60
CA GLY A 159 1.18 -5.48 8.70
C GLY A 159 2.07 -6.72 8.62
N PHE A 160 1.47 -7.90 8.39
CA PHE A 160 2.18 -9.16 8.24
C PHE A 160 3.19 -9.12 7.09
N VAL A 161 2.76 -8.64 5.93
CA VAL A 161 3.59 -8.59 4.71
C VAL A 161 4.55 -7.39 4.68
N GLY A 162 4.31 -6.37 5.49
CA GLY A 162 5.14 -5.16 5.53
C GLY A 162 4.96 -4.20 4.35
N VAL A 163 3.82 -4.25 3.65
CA VAL A 163 3.58 -3.48 2.42
C VAL A 163 2.76 -2.20 2.66
N GLY A 164 2.33 -1.95 3.89
CA GLY A 164 1.49 -0.79 4.22
C GLY A 164 0.06 -0.83 3.66
N GLY A 165 -0.36 -1.94 3.02
CA GLY A 165 -1.75 -2.24 2.66
C GLY A 165 -2.36 -1.56 1.47
N GLY A 166 -1.64 -0.67 0.86
CA GLY A 166 -2.19 0.23 -0.11
C GLY A 166 -2.95 -0.43 -1.24
N PHE A 167 -2.42 -1.48 -1.80
CA PHE A 167 -2.96 -2.09 -3.01
C PHE A 167 -4.33 -2.78 -2.83
N LEU A 168 -4.66 -3.19 -1.62
CA LEU A 168 -5.97 -3.78 -1.29
C LEU A 168 -6.99 -2.74 -0.84
N ILE A 169 -6.55 -1.62 -0.26
CA ILE A 169 -7.45 -0.60 0.29
C ILE A 169 -8.27 0.06 -0.81
N VAL A 170 -7.67 0.48 -1.93
CA VAL A 170 -8.42 1.13 -3.02
C VAL A 170 -9.49 0.20 -3.61
N PRO A 171 -9.18 -1.05 -4.02
CA PRO A 171 -10.21 -1.99 -4.44
C PRO A 171 -11.29 -2.21 -3.38
N ALA A 172 -10.93 -2.36 -2.11
CA ALA A 172 -11.89 -2.55 -1.04
C ALA A 172 -12.84 -1.34 -0.89
N LEU A 173 -12.33 -0.11 -0.90
CA LEU A 173 -13.15 1.09 -0.82
C LEU A 173 -14.07 1.25 -2.04
N VAL A 174 -13.57 0.95 -3.24
CA VAL A 174 -14.38 1.03 -4.47
C VAL A 174 -15.46 -0.04 -4.48
N LEU A 175 -15.16 -1.29 -4.10
CA LEU A 175 -16.11 -2.42 -4.15
C LEU A 175 -17.12 -2.38 -2.99
N ILE A 176 -16.66 -2.08 -1.76
CA ILE A 176 -17.51 -2.12 -0.55
C ILE A 176 -18.35 -0.84 -0.45
N LEU A 177 -17.72 0.33 -0.67
CA LEU A 177 -18.37 1.64 -0.51
C LEU A 177 -18.87 2.24 -1.81
N ARG A 178 -18.55 1.63 -2.96
CA ARG A 178 -18.84 2.17 -4.29
C ARG A 178 -18.35 3.62 -4.46
N MET A 179 -17.23 3.94 -3.80
CA MET A 179 -16.65 5.28 -3.85
C MET A 179 -16.13 5.62 -5.23
N PRO A 180 -16.24 6.90 -5.66
CA PRO A 180 -15.52 7.40 -6.83
C PRO A 180 -14.03 7.16 -6.66
N ILE A 181 -13.33 6.73 -7.72
CA ILE A 181 -11.91 6.35 -7.67
C ILE A 181 -11.04 7.48 -7.10
N ALA A 182 -11.34 8.74 -7.43
CA ALA A 182 -10.58 9.89 -6.93
C ALA A 182 -10.66 10.03 -5.40
N SER A 183 -11.84 9.80 -4.81
CA SER A 183 -12.03 9.82 -3.36
C SER A 183 -11.46 8.58 -2.70
N ALA A 184 -11.58 7.40 -3.34
CA ALA A 184 -10.98 6.16 -2.86
C ALA A 184 -9.44 6.28 -2.78
N VAL A 185 -8.80 6.89 -3.80
CA VAL A 185 -7.36 7.18 -3.81
C VAL A 185 -6.97 8.13 -2.67
N GLY A 186 -7.71 9.21 -2.48
CA GLY A 186 -7.44 10.17 -1.40
C GLY A 186 -7.58 9.54 -0.01
N THR A 187 -8.67 8.81 0.21
CA THR A 187 -8.97 8.12 1.47
C THR A 187 -7.96 7.00 1.75
N SER A 188 -7.58 6.23 0.72
CA SER A 188 -6.60 5.15 0.86
C SER A 188 -5.23 5.67 1.28
N LEU A 189 -4.76 6.79 0.75
CA LEU A 189 -3.46 7.36 1.13
C LEU A 189 -3.40 7.72 2.61
N VAL A 190 -4.49 8.23 3.19
CA VAL A 190 -4.58 8.49 4.63
C VAL A 190 -4.53 7.17 5.42
N ILE A 191 -5.34 6.18 5.01
CA ILE A 191 -5.38 4.87 5.68
C ILE A 191 -4.03 4.16 5.57
N ILE A 192 -3.37 4.20 4.40
CA ILE A 192 -2.03 3.63 4.21
C ILE A 192 -1.02 4.27 5.13
N THR A 193 -1.05 5.61 5.24
CA THR A 193 -0.15 6.33 6.15
C THR A 193 -0.30 5.83 7.58
N LEU A 194 -1.55 5.73 8.05
CA LEU A 194 -1.84 5.27 9.42
C LEU A 194 -1.44 3.79 9.62
N ASN A 195 -1.81 2.91 8.69
CA ASN A 195 -1.48 1.48 8.80
C ASN A 195 0.03 1.24 8.73
N ALA A 196 0.72 1.89 7.80
CA ALA A 196 2.16 1.73 7.65
C ALA A 196 2.93 2.31 8.85
N ALA A 197 2.50 3.46 9.36
CA ALA A 197 3.07 4.05 10.57
C ALA A 197 2.85 3.15 11.80
N SER A 198 1.64 2.57 11.96
CA SER A 198 1.35 1.61 13.03
C SER A 198 2.18 0.34 12.91
N GLY A 199 2.28 -0.23 11.70
CA GLY A 199 3.12 -1.40 11.43
C GLY A 199 4.61 -1.13 11.68
N PHE A 200 5.10 0.07 11.34
CA PHE A 200 6.48 0.47 11.67
C PHE A 200 6.67 0.64 13.18
N ALA A 201 5.72 1.27 13.87
CA ALA A 201 5.77 1.45 15.32
C ALA A 201 5.86 0.10 16.07
N ALA A 202 5.23 -0.95 15.55
CA ALA A 202 5.34 -2.31 16.10
C ALA A 202 6.76 -2.91 15.94
N ASN A 203 7.55 -2.45 14.96
CA ASN A 203 8.96 -2.85 14.80
C ASN A 203 9.93 -1.95 15.56
N LEU A 204 9.48 -0.78 16.06
CA LEU A 204 10.34 0.20 16.70
C LEU A 204 11.13 -0.36 17.91
N PRO A 205 10.55 -1.20 18.81
CA PRO A 205 11.31 -1.81 19.90
C PRO A 205 12.51 -2.63 19.42
N ARG A 206 12.38 -3.33 18.28
CA ARG A 206 13.44 -4.15 17.69
C ARG A 206 14.55 -3.29 17.09
N VAL A 207 14.18 -2.15 16.48
CA VAL A 207 15.12 -1.16 15.94
C VAL A 207 15.91 -0.53 17.09
N LEU A 208 15.22 -0.10 18.15
CA LEU A 208 15.84 0.52 19.34
C LEU A 208 16.73 -0.45 20.11
N ALA A 209 16.37 -1.73 20.16
CA ALA A 209 17.18 -2.79 20.77
C ALA A 209 18.38 -3.21 19.92
N GLY A 210 18.54 -2.67 18.70
CA GLY A 210 19.62 -3.04 17.78
C GLY A 210 19.50 -4.43 17.16
N THR A 211 18.38 -5.13 17.41
CA THR A 211 18.11 -6.47 16.82
C THR A 211 17.63 -6.39 15.38
N LEU A 212 17.23 -5.20 14.93
CA LEU A 212 16.87 -4.90 13.55
C LEU A 212 17.58 -3.63 13.12
N THR A 213 18.59 -3.78 12.25
CA THR A 213 19.34 -2.63 11.72
C THR A 213 18.67 -2.12 10.45
N LEU A 214 18.51 -0.82 10.37
CA LEU A 214 17.99 -0.14 9.18
C LEU A 214 19.08 0.76 8.62
N ASP A 215 19.25 0.77 7.29
CA ASP A 215 20.18 1.69 6.64
C ASP A 215 19.50 3.06 6.44
N PRO A 216 19.88 4.10 7.22
CA PRO A 216 19.23 5.40 7.16
C PRO A 216 19.49 6.13 5.84
N LEU A 217 20.62 5.87 5.17
CA LEU A 217 20.94 6.48 3.89
C LEU A 217 20.04 5.93 2.79
N VAL A 218 19.91 4.61 2.70
CA VAL A 218 19.02 3.95 1.72
C VAL A 218 17.57 4.40 1.95
N LEU A 219 17.09 4.33 3.20
CA LEU A 219 15.71 4.72 3.51
C LEU A 219 15.46 6.20 3.25
N GLY A 220 16.43 7.07 3.56
CA GLY A 220 16.33 8.51 3.30
C GLY A 220 16.21 8.82 1.81
N VAL A 221 17.07 8.22 0.99
CA VAL A 221 17.06 8.41 -0.47
C VAL A 221 15.78 7.86 -1.10
N VAL A 222 15.38 6.63 -0.73
CA VAL A 222 14.17 6.01 -1.27
C VAL A 222 12.93 6.81 -0.88
N THR A 223 12.87 7.31 0.36
CA THR A 223 11.78 8.18 0.84
C THR A 223 11.74 9.50 0.07
N ALA A 224 12.86 10.18 -0.06
CA ALA A 224 12.93 11.49 -0.75
C ALA A 224 12.49 11.36 -2.22
N LEU A 225 13.03 10.39 -2.95
CA LEU A 225 12.64 10.11 -4.34
C LEU A 225 11.18 9.67 -4.43
N GLY A 226 10.72 8.83 -3.48
CA GLY A 226 9.34 8.41 -3.36
C GLY A 226 8.38 9.58 -3.16
N MET A 227 8.71 10.56 -2.30
CA MET A 227 7.91 11.77 -2.10
C MET A 227 7.79 12.60 -3.37
N VAL A 228 8.90 12.82 -4.07
CA VAL A 228 8.92 13.53 -5.37
C VAL A 228 8.05 12.77 -6.39
N GLY A 229 8.23 11.46 -6.49
CA GLY A 229 7.41 10.58 -7.34
C GLY A 229 5.92 10.65 -7.00
N SER A 230 5.57 10.63 -5.71
CA SER A 230 4.16 10.69 -5.25
C SER A 230 3.48 12.00 -5.64
N LEU A 231 4.16 13.13 -5.49
CA LEU A 231 3.64 14.43 -5.92
C LEU A 231 3.48 14.51 -7.44
N ALA A 232 4.47 14.03 -8.19
CA ALA A 232 4.42 13.97 -9.65
C ALA A 232 3.29 13.01 -10.12
N GLY A 233 3.20 11.82 -9.53
CA GLY A 233 2.18 10.83 -9.78
C GLY A 233 0.77 11.34 -9.51
N GLY A 234 0.56 12.05 -8.41
CA GLY A 234 -0.73 12.66 -8.07
C GLY A 234 -1.19 13.74 -9.06
N ARG A 235 -0.23 14.46 -9.68
CA ARG A 235 -0.55 15.42 -10.77
C ARG A 235 -0.86 14.70 -12.08
N LEU A 236 -0.08 13.68 -12.41
CA LEU A 236 -0.23 12.91 -13.64
C LEU A 236 -1.50 12.04 -13.61
N GLY A 237 -1.82 11.44 -12.47
CA GLY A 237 -3.01 10.61 -12.26
C GLY A 237 -4.32 11.35 -12.51
N ALA A 238 -4.34 12.67 -12.30
CA ALA A 238 -5.48 13.50 -12.64
C ALA A 238 -5.75 13.61 -14.16
N ARG A 239 -4.77 13.25 -15.00
CA ARG A 239 -4.84 13.35 -16.47
C ARG A 239 -5.02 12.00 -17.17
N LEU A 240 -4.78 10.89 -16.48
CA LEU A 240 -4.79 9.54 -17.05
C LEU A 240 -6.09 8.81 -16.74
N ALA A 241 -6.59 8.03 -17.71
CA ALA A 241 -7.77 7.21 -17.49
C ALA A 241 -7.43 6.05 -16.51
N PRO A 242 -8.22 5.87 -15.44
CA PRO A 242 -7.96 4.89 -14.38
C PRO A 242 -7.72 3.46 -14.88
N ARG A 243 -8.36 3.08 -15.98
CA ARG A 243 -8.24 1.74 -16.60
C ARG A 243 -6.81 1.42 -17.06
N HIS A 244 -6.11 2.39 -17.64
CA HIS A 244 -4.74 2.17 -18.14
C HIS A 244 -3.75 2.00 -17.01
N LEU A 245 -3.94 2.78 -15.94
CA LEU A 245 -3.13 2.65 -14.73
C LEU A 245 -3.33 1.29 -14.07
N ARG A 246 -4.58 0.84 -13.91
CA ARG A 246 -4.89 -0.47 -13.33
C ARG A 246 -4.26 -1.61 -14.11
N ARG A 247 -4.42 -1.60 -15.45
CA ARG A 247 -3.82 -2.63 -16.33
C ARG A 247 -2.30 -2.62 -16.28
N GLY A 248 -1.68 -1.45 -16.40
CA GLY A 248 -0.23 -1.31 -16.36
C GLY A 248 0.34 -1.80 -15.02
N PHE A 249 -0.34 -1.49 -13.92
CA PHE A 249 0.07 -1.95 -12.61
C PHE A 249 -0.14 -3.46 -12.41
N GLY A 250 -1.30 -4.01 -12.81
CA GLY A 250 -1.55 -5.46 -12.76
C GLY A 250 -0.51 -6.24 -13.56
N LEU A 251 -0.18 -5.76 -14.78
CA LEU A 251 0.88 -6.37 -15.61
C LEU A 251 2.27 -6.25 -14.99
N LEU A 252 2.57 -5.19 -14.24
CA LEU A 252 3.84 -5.03 -13.53
C LEU A 252 3.97 -5.99 -12.36
N LEU A 253 2.86 -6.28 -11.67
CA LEU A 253 2.85 -7.16 -10.50
C LEU A 253 3.14 -8.63 -10.86
N LEU A 254 2.76 -9.09 -12.06
CA LEU A 254 2.97 -10.48 -12.48
C LEU A 254 4.45 -10.88 -12.50
N PRO A 255 5.35 -10.19 -13.22
CA PRO A 255 6.77 -10.55 -13.22
C PRO A 255 7.41 -10.37 -11.84
N LEU A 256 6.99 -9.36 -11.06
CA LEU A 256 7.49 -9.18 -9.70
C LEU A 256 7.09 -10.34 -8.78
N ALA A 257 5.82 -10.76 -8.81
CA ALA A 257 5.37 -11.92 -8.05
C ALA A 257 6.11 -13.20 -8.48
N ALA A 258 6.37 -13.37 -9.78
CA ALA A 258 7.13 -14.50 -10.30
C ALA A 258 8.57 -14.49 -9.78
N VAL A 259 9.25 -13.34 -9.76
CA VAL A 259 10.61 -13.19 -9.22
C VAL A 259 10.64 -13.48 -7.72
N VAL A 260 9.69 -12.95 -6.94
CA VAL A 260 9.60 -13.21 -5.50
C VAL A 260 9.37 -14.70 -5.24
N LEU A 261 8.45 -15.34 -5.97
CA LEU A 261 8.21 -16.77 -5.87
C LEU A 261 9.45 -17.59 -6.24
N TRP A 262 10.10 -17.27 -7.37
CA TRP A 262 11.29 -17.97 -7.83
C TRP A 262 12.44 -17.95 -6.81
N ASN A 263 12.64 -16.80 -6.16
CA ASN A 263 13.71 -16.64 -5.18
C ASN A 263 13.40 -17.28 -3.82
N ASN A 264 12.11 -17.45 -3.48
CA ASN A 264 11.69 -17.92 -2.15
C ASN A 264 11.00 -19.30 -2.16
N LEU A 265 10.78 -19.91 -3.35
CA LEU A 265 10.34 -21.31 -3.39
C LEU A 265 11.46 -22.19 -2.83
N PRO A 266 11.15 -23.11 -1.87
CA PRO A 266 12.12 -24.10 -1.42
C PRO A 266 12.59 -24.88 -2.64
N ARG A 267 13.86 -24.70 -2.99
CA ARG A 267 14.48 -25.53 -4.02
C ARG A 267 14.54 -26.92 -3.41
N ALA A 268 13.72 -27.83 -3.96
CA ALA A 268 13.84 -29.25 -3.66
C ALA A 268 15.25 -29.66 -4.06
N GLY A 269 16.15 -29.75 -3.07
CA GLY A 269 17.46 -30.36 -3.17
C GLY A 269 17.38 -31.80 -2.74
#